data_9dff452f412e6e32f9fe501ec1529961
#
_entry.id   9dff452f412e6e32f9fe501ec1529961
#
_cell.length_a   1.000
_cell.length_b   1.000
_cell.length_c   1.000
_cell.angle_alpha   90.00
_cell.angle_beta   90.00
_cell.angle_gamma   90.00
#
_symmetry.space_group_name_H-M   'P 1'
#
loop_
_entity.id
_entity.type
_entity.pdbx_description
1 polymer ?
#
loop_
_entity_poly.entity_id
_entity_poly.type
_entity_poly.pdbx_seq_one_letter_code
_entity_poly.pdbx_strand_id
1 'polypeptide(L)'
;TLYCHSNKLTFLPALFENLTIINCSNNQLNSLPTLPENLKILNCYNNNLTSLPSLPKNLTDLNCYNNNLTSLPTLSENLELLNCHNNQLTTLPSLPENLVILMCSNNNFSSLPSLSKKLRVLNCHSNKLTFLPILHERLELLYCNNNLLNYLPDLPEKLRIICFHDNPIYNIISSSNLNIIKQIIKKLNEARHLYFCLKFKKQLKYWLWELIRKPKIIQKYHPSYLFENLHEDSDLDIVLNSW
;
A
#
# COMPACT_ATOMS: atom_id res chain seq x y z
N THR A 1 -6.85 10.33 29.86
CA THR A 1 -5.57 10.69 29.23
C THR A 1 -4.43 10.43 30.19
N LEU A 2 -3.34 9.82 29.69
CA LEU A 2 -2.10 9.60 30.43
C LEU A 2 -0.94 10.29 29.69
N TYR A 3 -0.25 11.21 30.34
CA TYR A 3 0.99 11.83 29.84
C TYR A 3 2.14 11.51 30.79
N CYS A 4 3.05 10.65 30.38
CA CYS A 4 4.24 10.29 31.18
C CYS A 4 5.52 10.33 30.31
N HIS A 5 5.47 11.12 29.21
CA HIS A 5 6.60 11.27 28.29
C HIS A 5 7.81 11.99 28.90
N SER A 6 8.95 11.85 28.27
CA SER A 6 10.21 12.53 28.62
C SER A 6 10.66 12.26 30.06
N ASN A 7 10.66 10.98 30.45
CA ASN A 7 11.11 10.48 31.72
C ASN A 7 12.16 9.36 31.53
N LYS A 8 12.46 8.64 32.58
CA LYS A 8 13.38 7.48 32.57
C LYS A 8 12.64 6.17 32.90
N LEU A 9 11.37 6.08 32.52
CA LEU A 9 10.54 4.93 32.86
C LEU A 9 11.02 3.71 32.10
N THR A 10 11.17 2.59 32.80
CA THR A 10 11.53 1.28 32.21
C THR A 10 10.32 0.35 32.05
N PHE A 11 9.22 0.65 32.73
CA PHE A 11 7.94 -0.06 32.62
C PHE A 11 6.76 0.88 32.89
N LEU A 12 5.56 0.48 32.49
CA LEU A 12 4.29 1.10 32.88
C LEU A 12 3.47 0.09 33.66
N PRO A 13 2.77 0.51 34.73
CA PRO A 13 1.83 -0.36 35.46
C PRO A 13 0.61 -0.67 34.59
N ALA A 14 -0.30 -1.52 35.08
CA ALA A 14 -1.59 -1.73 34.44
C ALA A 14 -2.32 -0.41 34.20
N LEU A 15 -2.87 -0.27 32.99
CA LEU A 15 -3.51 0.98 32.55
C LEU A 15 -4.99 0.99 32.89
N PHE A 16 -5.52 2.17 33.16
CA PHE A 16 -6.96 2.34 33.40
C PHE A 16 -7.76 2.17 32.14
N GLU A 17 -8.89 1.46 32.18
CA GLU A 17 -9.71 1.08 31.02
C GLU A 17 -10.33 2.26 30.27
N ASN A 18 -10.53 3.39 30.93
CA ASN A 18 -11.15 4.58 30.34
C ASN A 18 -10.15 5.54 29.66
N LEU A 19 -8.89 5.17 29.52
CA LEU A 19 -7.90 5.99 28.81
C LEU A 19 -8.17 6.02 27.31
N THR A 20 -8.19 7.23 26.76
CA THR A 20 -8.35 7.47 25.31
C THR A 20 -7.06 7.95 24.63
N ILE A 21 -6.13 8.50 25.40
CA ILE A 21 -4.83 8.98 24.90
C ILE A 21 -3.75 8.54 25.89
N ILE A 22 -2.69 7.92 25.34
CA ILE A 22 -1.48 7.58 26.07
C ILE A 22 -0.29 8.19 25.35
N ASN A 23 0.49 9.00 26.05
CA ASN A 23 1.78 9.47 25.61
C ASN A 23 2.86 9.07 26.62
N CYS A 24 3.58 8.00 26.29
CA CYS A 24 4.72 7.48 27.05
C CYS A 24 6.04 7.59 26.26
N SER A 25 6.10 8.47 25.28
CA SER A 25 7.28 8.69 24.45
C SER A 25 8.49 9.18 25.22
N ASN A 26 9.69 9.06 24.64
CA ASN A 26 10.95 9.52 25.23
C ASN A 26 11.16 8.94 26.65
N ASN A 27 11.17 7.62 26.75
CA ASN A 27 11.44 6.85 27.96
C ASN A 27 12.43 5.70 27.67
N GLN A 28 12.52 4.73 28.54
CA GLN A 28 13.37 3.53 28.40
C GLN A 28 12.52 2.25 28.46
N LEU A 29 11.29 2.30 27.96
CA LEU A 29 10.35 1.20 28.02
C LEU A 29 10.80 0.07 27.10
N ASN A 30 10.83 -1.18 27.62
CA ASN A 30 11.11 -2.37 26.86
C ASN A 30 9.84 -3.09 26.37
N SER A 31 8.72 -2.83 27.04
CA SER A 31 7.39 -3.35 26.69
C SER A 31 6.29 -2.40 27.14
N LEU A 32 5.09 -2.58 26.59
CA LEU A 32 3.88 -1.91 27.04
C LEU A 32 2.94 -2.94 27.68
N PRO A 33 2.16 -2.56 28.70
CA PRO A 33 1.09 -3.41 29.23
C PRO A 33 -0.06 -3.52 28.22
N THR A 34 -1.07 -4.33 28.53
CA THR A 34 -2.32 -4.40 27.77
C THR A 34 -2.92 -3.01 27.61
N LEU A 35 -3.30 -2.67 26.37
CA LEU A 35 -3.87 -1.36 26.06
C LEU A 35 -5.38 -1.34 26.30
N PRO A 36 -5.92 -0.20 26.80
CA PRO A 36 -7.35 -0.04 26.99
C PRO A 36 -8.15 -0.08 25.69
N GLU A 37 -9.31 -0.70 25.68
CA GLU A 37 -10.18 -0.82 24.49
C GLU A 37 -10.64 0.54 23.91
N ASN A 38 -10.76 1.56 24.76
CA ASN A 38 -11.19 2.90 24.37
C ASN A 38 -10.03 3.80 23.85
N LEU A 39 -8.81 3.27 23.76
CA LEU A 39 -7.65 4.05 23.34
C LEU A 39 -7.77 4.47 21.87
N LYS A 40 -7.61 5.77 21.63
CA LYS A 40 -7.62 6.38 20.28
C LYS A 40 -6.21 6.78 19.81
N ILE A 41 -5.38 7.27 20.72
CA ILE A 41 -4.04 7.77 20.38
C ILE A 41 -3.00 7.09 21.28
N LEU A 42 -2.01 6.46 20.64
CA LEU A 42 -0.85 5.87 21.30
C LEU A 42 0.44 6.51 20.77
N ASN A 43 1.12 7.26 21.63
CA ASN A 43 2.46 7.78 21.39
C ASN A 43 3.47 7.06 22.28
N CYS A 44 4.20 6.11 21.72
CA CYS A 44 5.23 5.33 22.43
C CYS A 44 6.61 5.42 21.73
N TYR A 45 6.81 6.47 20.92
CA TYR A 45 8.07 6.67 20.19
C TYR A 45 9.26 6.97 21.11
N ASN A 46 10.48 6.80 20.60
CA ASN A 46 11.73 6.96 21.34
C ASN A 46 11.72 6.16 22.67
N ASN A 47 11.67 4.84 22.51
CA ASN A 47 11.77 3.86 23.59
C ASN A 47 12.65 2.67 23.12
N ASN A 48 12.70 1.59 23.91
CA ASN A 48 13.43 0.36 23.58
C ASN A 48 12.49 -0.81 23.24
N LEU A 49 11.28 -0.52 22.75
CA LEU A 49 10.25 -1.54 22.50
C LEU A 49 10.69 -2.49 21.40
N THR A 50 10.60 -3.81 21.66
CA THR A 50 10.85 -4.87 20.69
C THR A 50 9.57 -5.41 20.04
N SER A 51 8.43 -5.20 20.71
CA SER A 51 7.10 -5.57 20.25
C SER A 51 6.05 -4.62 20.80
N LEU A 52 4.85 -4.60 20.19
CA LEU A 52 3.66 -3.93 20.72
C LEU A 52 2.64 -4.98 21.15
N PRO A 53 1.83 -4.71 22.19
CA PRO A 53 0.68 -5.54 22.52
C PRO A 53 -0.38 -5.46 21.41
N SER A 54 -1.45 -6.26 21.49
CA SER A 54 -2.60 -6.15 20.59
C SER A 54 -3.17 -4.71 20.64
N LEU A 55 -3.47 -4.18 19.44
CA LEU A 55 -3.99 -2.81 19.33
C LEU A 55 -5.52 -2.81 19.48
N PRO A 56 -6.08 -1.85 20.23
CA PRO A 56 -7.53 -1.73 20.38
C PRO A 56 -8.19 -1.28 19.07
N LYS A 57 -9.42 -1.71 18.84
CA LYS A 57 -10.18 -1.44 17.60
C LYS A 57 -10.45 0.05 17.36
N ASN A 58 -10.49 0.85 18.43
CA ASN A 58 -10.77 2.28 18.36
C ASN A 58 -9.52 3.15 18.09
N LEU A 59 -8.34 2.54 17.93
CA LEU A 59 -7.10 3.29 17.71
C LEU A 59 -7.11 3.98 16.34
N THR A 60 -6.94 5.30 16.34
CA THR A 60 -6.84 6.15 15.14
C THR A 60 -5.42 6.58 14.83
N ASP A 61 -4.58 6.73 15.87
CA ASP A 61 -3.22 7.25 15.75
C ASP A 61 -2.22 6.36 16.49
N LEU A 62 -1.25 5.82 15.75
CA LEU A 62 -0.15 5.04 16.30
C LEU A 62 1.19 5.67 15.93
N ASN A 63 1.89 6.19 16.93
CA ASN A 63 3.26 6.70 16.84
C ASN A 63 4.20 5.81 17.64
N CYS A 64 4.90 4.90 16.97
CA CYS A 64 5.85 3.96 17.56
C CYS A 64 7.26 4.06 16.96
N TYR A 65 7.59 5.20 16.35
CA TYR A 65 8.90 5.40 15.72
C TYR A 65 10.06 5.42 16.71
N ASN A 66 11.28 5.23 16.22
CA ASN A 66 12.50 5.15 17.05
C ASN A 66 12.35 4.13 18.19
N ASN A 67 12.18 2.88 17.82
CA ASN A 67 12.14 1.71 18.71
C ASN A 67 12.94 0.56 18.08
N ASN A 68 12.88 -0.63 18.64
CA ASN A 68 13.53 -1.85 18.15
C ASN A 68 12.51 -2.86 17.62
N LEU A 69 11.38 -2.40 17.06
CA LEU A 69 10.29 -3.26 16.63
C LEU A 69 10.71 -4.07 15.41
N THR A 70 10.49 -5.39 15.45
CA THR A 70 10.73 -6.31 14.34
C THR A 70 9.45 -6.67 13.58
N SER A 71 8.28 -6.47 14.20
CA SER A 71 6.95 -6.67 13.62
C SER A 71 5.94 -5.72 14.26
N LEU A 72 4.80 -5.52 13.60
CA LEU A 72 3.62 -4.84 14.14
C LEU A 72 2.48 -5.85 14.30
N PRO A 73 1.63 -5.71 15.32
CA PRO A 73 0.40 -6.49 15.44
C PRO A 73 -0.61 -6.08 14.36
N THR A 74 -1.72 -6.80 14.26
CA THR A 74 -2.85 -6.41 13.39
C THR A 74 -3.27 -4.97 13.70
N LEU A 75 -3.40 -4.15 12.66
CA LEU A 75 -3.78 -2.74 12.78
C LEU A 75 -5.28 -2.59 12.97
N SER A 76 -5.66 -1.53 13.70
CA SER A 76 -7.06 -1.10 13.81
C SER A 76 -7.63 -0.70 12.44
N GLU A 77 -8.85 -1.09 12.13
CA GLU A 77 -9.56 -0.65 10.91
C GLU A 77 -9.84 0.86 10.90
N ASN A 78 -9.84 1.49 12.09
CA ASN A 78 -10.04 2.92 12.26
C ASN A 78 -8.73 3.74 12.20
N LEU A 79 -7.58 3.08 11.98
CA LEU A 79 -6.30 3.77 12.00
C LEU A 79 -6.17 4.73 10.81
N GLU A 80 -5.91 6.00 11.10
CA GLU A 80 -5.71 7.08 10.14
C GLU A 80 -4.23 7.47 10.00
N LEU A 81 -3.47 7.36 11.09
CA LEU A 81 -2.05 7.66 11.12
C LEU A 81 -1.24 6.48 11.67
N LEU A 82 -0.29 6.00 10.86
CA LEU A 82 0.74 5.06 11.28
C LEU A 82 2.12 5.69 11.09
N ASN A 83 2.83 5.88 12.19
CA ASN A 83 4.21 6.31 12.17
C ASN A 83 5.09 5.28 12.88
N CYS A 84 5.79 4.47 12.09
CA CYS A 84 6.68 3.39 12.54
C CYS A 84 8.12 3.52 11.99
N HIS A 85 8.54 4.75 11.60
CA HIS A 85 9.88 4.95 11.07
C HIS A 85 10.97 4.65 12.11
N ASN A 86 12.20 4.42 11.65
CA ASN A 86 13.34 4.07 12.50
C ASN A 86 13.02 2.87 13.43
N ASN A 87 12.79 1.70 12.82
CA ASN A 87 12.62 0.42 13.49
C ASN A 87 13.38 -0.67 12.70
N GLN A 88 13.14 -1.93 13.00
CA GLN A 88 13.75 -3.09 12.33
C GLN A 88 12.70 -3.92 11.57
N LEU A 89 11.61 -3.28 11.14
CA LEU A 89 10.50 -3.94 10.48
C LEU A 89 10.90 -4.48 9.09
N THR A 90 10.50 -5.70 8.78
CA THR A 90 10.70 -6.31 7.46
C THR A 90 9.42 -6.38 6.64
N THR A 91 8.27 -6.40 7.31
CA THR A 91 6.94 -6.44 6.69
C THR A 91 5.98 -5.55 7.47
N LEU A 92 4.95 -5.04 6.79
CA LEU A 92 3.78 -4.42 7.42
C LEU A 92 2.59 -5.40 7.34
N PRO A 93 1.72 -5.43 8.35
CA PRO A 93 0.42 -6.08 8.24
C PRO A 93 -0.43 -5.39 7.15
N SER A 94 -1.59 -5.97 6.81
CA SER A 94 -2.55 -5.32 5.93
C SER A 94 -2.91 -3.92 6.44
N LEU A 95 -2.87 -2.92 5.54
CA LEU A 95 -3.18 -1.54 5.90
C LEU A 95 -4.69 -1.31 5.87
N PRO A 96 -5.24 -0.61 6.89
CA PRO A 96 -6.67 -0.30 6.92
C PRO A 96 -7.04 0.73 5.84
N GLU A 97 -8.28 0.65 5.35
CA GLU A 97 -8.77 1.56 4.31
C GLU A 97 -8.87 3.03 4.76
N ASN A 98 -8.92 3.27 6.07
CA ASN A 98 -8.98 4.61 6.63
C ASN A 98 -7.61 5.31 6.74
N LEU A 99 -6.52 4.61 6.46
CA LEU A 99 -5.18 5.16 6.63
C LEU A 99 -4.93 6.34 5.67
N VAL A 100 -4.58 7.49 6.25
CA VAL A 100 -4.30 8.76 5.55
C VAL A 100 -2.80 9.06 5.51
N ILE A 101 -2.09 8.72 6.58
CA ILE A 101 -0.64 9.00 6.71
C ILE A 101 0.09 7.70 7.06
N LEU A 102 1.06 7.32 6.22
CA LEU A 102 1.99 6.23 6.47
C LEU A 102 3.43 6.74 6.47
N MET A 103 4.08 6.71 7.63
CA MET A 103 5.50 7.00 7.81
C MET A 103 6.21 5.72 8.26
N CYS A 104 6.90 5.06 7.32
CA CYS A 104 7.56 3.77 7.54
C CYS A 104 9.02 3.76 7.06
N SER A 105 9.64 4.94 6.96
CA SER A 105 11.03 5.11 6.54
C SER A 105 12.04 4.48 7.52
N ASN A 106 13.28 4.29 7.07
CA ASN A 106 14.35 3.72 7.89
C ASN A 106 13.94 2.40 8.56
N ASN A 107 13.60 1.42 7.74
CA ASN A 107 13.28 0.05 8.12
C ASN A 107 13.94 -0.93 7.15
N ASN A 108 13.53 -2.20 7.13
CA ASN A 108 14.08 -3.24 6.27
C ASN A 108 13.05 -3.77 5.25
N PHE A 109 12.09 -2.95 4.81
CA PHE A 109 11.04 -3.40 3.90
C PHE A 109 11.60 -3.71 2.51
N SER A 110 11.31 -4.90 1.99
CA SER A 110 11.53 -5.27 0.58
C SER A 110 10.30 -5.01 -0.29
N SER A 111 9.12 -4.92 0.32
CA SER A 111 7.84 -4.61 -0.31
C SER A 111 6.89 -3.96 0.69
N LEU A 112 5.88 -3.27 0.18
CA LEU A 112 4.77 -2.72 0.97
C LEU A 112 3.47 -3.43 0.58
N PRO A 113 2.50 -3.60 1.50
CA PRO A 113 1.17 -4.09 1.18
C PRO A 113 0.40 -3.08 0.31
N SER A 114 -0.79 -3.46 -0.16
CA SER A 114 -1.69 -2.55 -0.87
C SER A 114 -1.98 -1.31 -0.03
N LEU A 115 -1.91 -0.13 -0.67
CA LEU A 115 -2.11 1.14 0.01
C LEU A 115 -3.61 1.50 0.09
N SER A 116 -3.98 2.20 1.17
CA SER A 116 -5.31 2.79 1.31
C SER A 116 -5.61 3.78 0.18
N LYS A 117 -6.85 3.76 -0.33
CA LYS A 117 -7.33 4.76 -1.29
C LYS A 117 -7.45 6.18 -0.70
N LYS A 118 -7.42 6.29 0.63
CA LYS A 118 -7.45 7.57 1.36
C LYS A 118 -6.06 8.13 1.64
N LEU A 119 -4.99 7.38 1.34
CA LEU A 119 -3.62 7.77 1.67
C LEU A 119 -3.24 9.08 0.96
N ARG A 120 -2.77 10.06 1.75
CA ARG A 120 -2.28 11.37 1.28
C ARG A 120 -0.77 11.51 1.41
N VAL A 121 -0.18 10.86 2.40
CA VAL A 121 1.26 10.91 2.67
C VAL A 121 1.82 9.51 2.76
N LEU A 122 2.79 9.20 1.90
CA LEU A 122 3.61 8.00 1.97
C LEU A 122 5.07 8.40 2.15
N ASN A 123 5.63 8.07 3.29
CA ASN A 123 7.05 8.19 3.55
C ASN A 123 7.66 6.81 3.81
N CYS A 124 8.34 6.26 2.79
CA CYS A 124 8.98 4.94 2.83
C CYS A 124 10.47 5.00 2.43
N HIS A 125 11.11 6.18 2.57
CA HIS A 125 12.54 6.32 2.23
C HIS A 125 13.42 5.41 3.08
N SER A 126 14.64 5.17 2.63
CA SER A 126 15.64 4.36 3.36
C SER A 126 15.10 2.99 3.77
N ASN A 127 14.73 2.21 2.74
CA ASN A 127 14.32 0.81 2.84
C ASN A 127 15.02 -0.02 1.74
N LYS A 128 14.53 -1.23 1.49
CA LYS A 128 15.04 -2.14 0.44
C LYS A 128 13.98 -2.41 -0.63
N LEU A 129 13.08 -1.44 -0.88
CA LEU A 129 11.96 -1.60 -1.79
C LEU A 129 12.44 -1.72 -3.24
N THR A 130 12.00 -2.75 -3.94
CA THR A 130 12.28 -2.95 -5.37
C THR A 130 11.16 -2.43 -6.26
N PHE A 131 9.96 -2.26 -5.72
CA PHE A 131 8.78 -1.67 -6.36
C PHE A 131 7.88 -1.00 -5.32
N LEU A 132 7.01 -0.12 -5.79
CA LEU A 132 5.92 0.45 -4.99
C LEU A 132 4.59 -0.16 -5.44
N PRO A 133 3.62 -0.35 -4.53
CA PRO A 133 2.25 -0.71 -4.90
C PRO A 133 1.57 0.42 -5.70
N ILE A 134 0.37 0.16 -6.19
CA ILE A 134 -0.43 1.17 -6.91
C ILE A 134 -0.62 2.40 -6.02
N LEU A 135 -0.32 3.57 -6.58
CA LEU A 135 -0.53 4.87 -5.94
C LEU A 135 -1.92 5.39 -6.31
N HIS A 136 -2.71 5.75 -5.31
CA HIS A 136 -4.08 6.22 -5.52
C HIS A 136 -4.14 7.74 -5.68
N GLU A 137 -5.20 8.24 -6.31
CA GLU A 137 -5.39 9.64 -6.71
C GLU A 137 -5.36 10.68 -5.57
N ARG A 138 -5.49 10.24 -4.32
CA ARG A 138 -5.44 11.14 -3.15
C ARG A 138 -4.03 11.40 -2.63
N LEU A 139 -3.02 10.68 -3.13
CA LEU A 139 -1.65 10.82 -2.65
C LEU A 139 -1.08 12.18 -3.08
N GLU A 140 -0.61 12.95 -2.11
CA GLU A 140 -0.06 14.29 -2.27
C GLU A 140 1.46 14.33 -2.08
N LEU A 141 1.98 13.54 -1.14
CA LEU A 141 3.38 13.52 -0.78
C LEU A 141 3.94 12.10 -0.86
N LEU A 142 5.00 11.89 -1.63
CA LEU A 142 5.71 10.62 -1.78
C LEU A 142 7.20 10.81 -1.52
N TYR A 143 7.70 10.18 -0.46
CA TYR A 143 9.12 10.10 -0.14
C TYR A 143 9.54 8.64 -0.22
N CYS A 144 10.22 8.26 -1.31
CA CYS A 144 10.70 6.89 -1.56
C CYS A 144 12.17 6.82 -1.97
N ASN A 145 12.93 7.90 -1.69
CA ASN A 145 14.36 7.96 -1.93
C ASN A 145 15.13 6.90 -1.11
N ASN A 146 16.34 6.59 -1.53
CA ASN A 146 17.20 5.61 -0.89
C ASN A 146 16.52 4.23 -0.74
N ASN A 147 16.21 3.63 -1.90
CA ASN A 147 15.62 2.30 -2.06
C ASN A 147 16.24 1.60 -3.28
N LEU A 148 15.67 0.49 -3.72
CA LEU A 148 16.14 -0.31 -4.87
C LEU A 148 15.12 -0.26 -6.03
N LEU A 149 14.41 0.86 -6.19
CA LEU A 149 13.35 1.00 -7.18
C LEU A 149 13.92 1.10 -8.60
N ASN A 150 13.58 0.13 -9.44
CA ASN A 150 13.91 0.12 -10.86
C ASN A 150 12.86 0.82 -11.73
N TYR A 151 11.68 1.06 -11.19
CA TYR A 151 10.59 1.79 -11.81
C TYR A 151 9.67 2.39 -10.74
N LEU A 152 8.85 3.34 -11.17
CA LEU A 152 7.78 3.91 -10.36
C LEU A 152 6.42 3.60 -11.04
N PRO A 153 5.36 3.33 -10.27
CA PRO A 153 4.01 3.26 -10.81
C PRO A 153 3.58 4.63 -11.36
N ASP A 154 2.45 4.68 -12.05
CA ASP A 154 1.89 5.96 -12.50
C ASP A 154 1.67 6.89 -11.31
N LEU A 155 2.09 8.14 -11.48
CA LEU A 155 2.02 9.14 -10.42
C LEU A 155 0.68 9.85 -10.45
N PRO A 156 -0.02 9.94 -9.31
CA PRO A 156 -1.32 10.61 -9.20
C PRO A 156 -1.25 12.10 -9.60
N GLU A 157 -2.34 12.61 -10.15
CA GLU A 157 -2.43 14.03 -10.53
C GLU A 157 -2.29 14.97 -9.33
N LYS A 158 -2.83 14.57 -8.18
CA LYS A 158 -2.75 15.36 -6.93
C LYS A 158 -1.39 15.36 -6.26
N LEU A 159 -0.44 14.55 -6.76
CA LEU A 159 0.91 14.50 -6.20
C LEU A 159 1.61 15.86 -6.37
N ARG A 160 2.07 16.43 -5.26
CA ARG A 160 2.74 17.74 -5.17
C ARG A 160 4.23 17.61 -4.96
N ILE A 161 4.65 16.60 -4.20
CA ILE A 161 6.05 16.37 -3.86
C ILE A 161 6.38 14.90 -4.09
N ILE A 162 7.49 14.66 -4.76
CA ILE A 162 8.13 13.35 -4.89
C ILE A 162 9.62 13.46 -4.60
N CYS A 163 10.12 12.60 -3.71
CA CYS A 163 11.55 12.37 -3.50
C CYS A 163 11.86 10.91 -3.82
N PHE A 164 12.67 10.65 -4.85
CA PHE A 164 13.01 9.29 -5.30
C PHE A 164 14.49 9.15 -5.70
N HIS A 165 15.36 10.12 -5.31
CA HIS A 165 16.80 10.01 -5.50
C HIS A 165 17.37 8.76 -4.79
N ASP A 166 18.58 8.37 -5.10
CA ASP A 166 19.22 7.16 -4.56
C ASP A 166 18.37 5.89 -4.80
N ASN A 167 17.85 5.78 -6.03
CA ASN A 167 17.21 4.60 -6.59
C ASN A 167 17.74 4.35 -8.00
N PRO A 168 17.77 3.11 -8.50
CA PRO A 168 18.21 2.83 -9.87
C PRO A 168 17.43 3.64 -10.93
N ILE A 169 16.12 3.82 -10.77
CA ILE A 169 15.27 4.60 -11.70
C ILE A 169 15.69 6.08 -11.79
N TYR A 170 16.30 6.65 -10.74
CA TYR A 170 16.70 8.05 -10.72
C TYR A 170 17.72 8.39 -11.79
N ASN A 171 18.60 7.45 -12.15
CA ASN A 171 19.59 7.63 -13.20
C ASN A 171 18.99 7.74 -14.60
N ILE A 172 17.72 7.36 -14.78
CA ILE A 172 17.00 7.40 -16.05
C ILE A 172 16.21 8.71 -16.18
N ILE A 173 15.79 9.30 -15.05
CA ILE A 173 14.90 10.48 -15.00
C ILE A 173 15.72 11.70 -14.57
N SER A 174 16.23 12.44 -15.53
CA SER A 174 17.08 13.61 -15.31
C SER A 174 16.30 14.92 -15.24
N SER A 175 15.23 14.98 -14.45
CA SER A 175 14.40 16.19 -14.31
C SER A 175 14.03 16.44 -12.84
N SER A 176 13.99 17.73 -12.46
CA SER A 176 13.45 18.18 -11.17
C SER A 176 11.99 18.68 -11.29
N ASN A 177 11.47 18.84 -12.50
CA ASN A 177 10.10 19.28 -12.72
C ASN A 177 9.11 18.13 -12.60
N LEU A 178 8.22 18.19 -11.63
CA LEU A 178 7.26 17.14 -11.32
C LEU A 178 6.37 16.76 -12.52
N ASN A 179 5.93 17.72 -13.32
CA ASN A 179 5.09 17.45 -14.48
C ASN A 179 5.85 16.69 -15.56
N ILE A 180 7.12 17.04 -15.77
CA ILE A 180 8.01 16.30 -16.68
C ILE A 180 8.25 14.90 -16.14
N ILE A 181 8.51 14.75 -14.85
CA ILE A 181 8.67 13.44 -14.19
C ILE A 181 7.44 12.57 -14.41
N LYS A 182 6.21 13.09 -14.18
CA LYS A 182 4.95 12.37 -14.42
C LYS A 182 4.84 11.88 -15.86
N GLN A 183 5.15 12.74 -16.83
CA GLN A 183 5.11 12.38 -18.27
C GLN A 183 6.13 11.30 -18.62
N ILE A 184 7.37 11.42 -18.13
CA ILE A 184 8.43 10.43 -18.39
C ILE A 184 8.01 9.07 -17.79
N ILE A 185 7.57 9.03 -16.54
CA ILE A 185 7.15 7.79 -15.88
C ILE A 185 6.01 7.14 -16.64
N LYS A 186 5.00 7.91 -17.05
CA LYS A 186 3.87 7.39 -17.84
C LYS A 186 4.36 6.74 -19.14
N LYS A 187 5.20 7.42 -19.92
CA LYS A 187 5.78 6.87 -21.16
C LYS A 187 6.62 5.60 -20.92
N LEU A 188 7.43 5.58 -19.85
CA LEU A 188 8.22 4.40 -19.49
C LEU A 188 7.33 3.22 -19.12
N ASN A 189 6.24 3.44 -18.38
CA ASN A 189 5.29 2.40 -18.02
C ASN A 189 4.51 1.89 -19.24
N GLU A 190 4.09 2.76 -20.15
CA GLU A 190 3.46 2.39 -21.43
C GLU A 190 4.41 1.52 -22.29
N ALA A 191 5.66 1.95 -22.44
CA ALA A 191 6.67 1.18 -23.18
C ALA A 191 6.96 -0.19 -22.55
N ARG A 192 7.05 -0.24 -21.24
CA ARG A 192 7.23 -1.48 -20.46
C ARG A 192 6.03 -2.40 -20.61
N HIS A 193 4.81 -1.87 -20.51
CA HIS A 193 3.60 -2.64 -20.75
C HIS A 193 3.58 -3.23 -22.16
N LEU A 194 3.88 -2.42 -23.18
CA LEU A 194 3.98 -2.87 -24.58
C LEU A 194 5.03 -3.98 -24.72
N TYR A 195 6.21 -3.82 -24.12
CA TYR A 195 7.24 -4.85 -24.14
C TYR A 195 6.74 -6.19 -23.59
N PHE A 196 6.06 -6.19 -22.44
CA PHE A 196 5.51 -7.42 -21.87
C PHE A 196 4.39 -8.01 -22.73
N CYS A 197 3.50 -7.19 -23.28
CA CYS A 197 2.47 -7.64 -24.21
C CYS A 197 3.09 -8.32 -25.44
N LEU A 198 4.16 -7.77 -26.01
CA LEU A 198 4.86 -8.36 -27.15
C LEU A 198 5.61 -9.64 -26.77
N LYS A 199 6.35 -9.60 -25.65
CA LYS A 199 7.12 -10.75 -25.15
C LYS A 199 6.23 -11.96 -24.86
N PHE A 200 5.06 -11.74 -24.29
CA PHE A 200 4.12 -12.79 -23.90
C PHE A 200 2.94 -12.92 -24.87
N LYS A 201 3.03 -12.36 -26.06
CA LYS A 201 1.95 -12.33 -27.07
C LYS A 201 1.32 -13.71 -27.33
N LYS A 202 2.14 -14.76 -27.44
CA LYS A 202 1.64 -16.13 -27.69
C LYS A 202 0.84 -16.65 -26.49
N GLN A 203 1.37 -16.51 -25.27
CA GLN A 203 0.70 -16.94 -24.04
C GLN A 203 -0.58 -16.14 -23.79
N LEU A 204 -0.53 -14.81 -24.02
CA LEU A 204 -1.69 -13.94 -23.89
C LEU A 204 -2.78 -14.28 -24.91
N LYS A 205 -2.40 -14.57 -26.16
CA LYS A 205 -3.33 -15.01 -27.21
C LYS A 205 -3.98 -16.35 -26.85
N TYR A 206 -3.20 -17.32 -26.36
CA TYR A 206 -3.69 -18.61 -25.90
C TYR A 206 -4.65 -18.45 -24.72
N TRP A 207 -4.25 -17.69 -23.68
CA TRP A 207 -5.07 -17.41 -22.52
C TRP A 207 -6.39 -16.71 -22.88
N LEU A 208 -6.33 -15.68 -23.74
CA LEU A 208 -7.51 -14.96 -24.21
C LEU A 208 -8.48 -15.88 -24.97
N TRP A 209 -7.94 -16.81 -25.77
CA TRP A 209 -8.74 -17.78 -26.50
C TRP A 209 -9.37 -18.79 -25.52
N GLU A 210 -8.58 -19.50 -24.76
CA GLU A 210 -9.07 -20.61 -23.93
C GLU A 210 -9.99 -20.16 -22.78
N LEU A 211 -9.64 -19.07 -22.09
CA LEU A 211 -10.37 -18.66 -20.89
C LEU A 211 -11.47 -17.61 -21.16
N ILE A 212 -11.41 -16.86 -22.23
CA ILE A 212 -12.36 -15.79 -22.49
C ILE A 212 -13.22 -16.03 -23.73
N ARG A 213 -12.59 -16.28 -24.90
CA ARG A 213 -13.32 -16.38 -26.16
C ARG A 213 -13.96 -17.74 -26.36
N LYS A 214 -13.21 -18.82 -26.17
CA LYS A 214 -13.71 -20.19 -26.40
C LYS A 214 -14.95 -20.53 -25.58
N PRO A 215 -15.04 -20.25 -24.27
CA PRO A 215 -16.27 -20.50 -23.51
C PRO A 215 -17.47 -19.72 -24.02
N LYS A 216 -17.27 -18.44 -24.40
CA LYS A 216 -18.34 -17.59 -24.96
C LYS A 216 -18.83 -18.11 -26.29
N ILE A 217 -17.91 -18.55 -27.16
CA ILE A 217 -18.24 -19.15 -28.46
C ILE A 217 -18.98 -20.47 -28.25
N ILE A 218 -18.47 -21.37 -27.38
CA ILE A 218 -19.13 -22.64 -27.09
C ILE A 218 -20.55 -22.40 -26.57
N GLN A 219 -20.74 -21.46 -25.64
CA GLN A 219 -22.05 -21.11 -25.11
C GLN A 219 -22.97 -20.58 -26.22
N LYS A 220 -22.48 -19.69 -27.09
CA LYS A 220 -23.24 -19.06 -28.17
C LYS A 220 -23.62 -20.03 -29.28
N TYR A 221 -22.79 -21.02 -29.58
CA TYR A 221 -23.03 -22.05 -30.59
C TYR A 221 -23.50 -23.37 -30.00
N HIS A 222 -23.85 -23.42 -28.72
CA HIS A 222 -24.47 -24.61 -28.13
C HIS A 222 -25.82 -24.87 -28.80
N PRO A 223 -26.16 -26.12 -29.13
CA PRO A 223 -27.41 -26.45 -29.83
C PRO A 223 -28.65 -25.85 -29.14
N SER A 224 -28.73 -25.86 -27.82
CA SER A 224 -29.82 -25.26 -27.07
C SER A 224 -29.96 -23.75 -27.30
N TYR A 225 -28.85 -23.02 -27.31
CA TYR A 225 -28.84 -21.57 -27.56
C TYR A 225 -29.25 -21.25 -29.00
N LEU A 226 -28.76 -22.01 -29.98
CA LEU A 226 -29.13 -21.85 -31.38
C LEU A 226 -30.59 -22.15 -31.62
N PHE A 227 -31.12 -23.21 -30.96
CA PHE A 227 -32.51 -23.58 -31.04
C PHE A 227 -33.46 -22.51 -30.48
N GLU A 228 -33.08 -21.84 -29.40
CA GLU A 228 -33.86 -20.77 -28.80
C GLU A 228 -33.79 -19.44 -29.58
N ASN A 229 -32.72 -19.19 -30.33
CA ASN A 229 -32.43 -17.89 -30.97
C ASN A 229 -32.48 -17.90 -32.51
N LEU A 230 -32.59 -19.07 -33.16
CA LEU A 230 -32.83 -19.20 -34.57
C LEU A 230 -34.32 -19.51 -34.81
N HIS A 231 -35.10 -18.52 -35.29
CA HIS A 231 -36.44 -18.75 -35.83
C HIS A 231 -36.38 -19.11 -37.30
N GLU A 232 -37.35 -19.88 -37.80
CA GLU A 232 -37.42 -20.36 -39.19
C GLU A 232 -37.29 -19.25 -40.23
N ASP A 233 -37.61 -18.01 -39.91
CA ASP A 233 -37.53 -16.83 -40.79
C ASP A 233 -36.32 -15.91 -40.54
N SER A 234 -35.36 -16.33 -39.71
CA SER A 234 -34.20 -15.50 -39.42
C SER A 234 -33.21 -15.60 -40.56
N ASP A 235 -32.88 -14.44 -41.17
CA ASP A 235 -31.80 -14.35 -42.14
C ASP A 235 -30.47 -14.68 -41.46
N LEU A 236 -29.90 -15.82 -41.81
CA LEU A 236 -28.68 -16.36 -41.18
C LEU A 236 -27.50 -15.37 -41.29
N ASP A 237 -27.47 -14.59 -42.41
CA ASP A 237 -26.44 -13.58 -42.64
C ASP A 237 -26.56 -12.37 -41.72
N ILE A 238 -27.79 -11.99 -41.32
CA ILE A 238 -28.01 -10.93 -40.34
C ILE A 238 -27.57 -11.39 -38.94
N VAL A 239 -27.92 -12.63 -38.58
CA VAL A 239 -27.50 -13.22 -37.30
C VAL A 239 -25.99 -13.40 -37.22
N LEU A 240 -25.34 -13.83 -38.29
CA LEU A 240 -23.88 -13.99 -38.37
C LEU A 240 -23.12 -12.66 -38.35
N ASN A 241 -23.67 -11.61 -38.98
CA ASN A 241 -23.06 -10.26 -39.00
C ASN A 241 -23.27 -9.46 -37.72
N SER A 242 -24.20 -9.85 -36.85
CA SER A 242 -24.38 -9.28 -35.50
C SER A 242 -23.37 -9.84 -34.51
N TRP A 243 -22.45 -10.63 -34.97
CA TRP A 243 -21.42 -11.33 -34.18
C TRP A 243 -20.05 -10.80 -34.48
#